data_60310367ff67693cd17f325e3b396ebc
#
_entry.id   60310367ff67693cd17f325e3b396ebc
#
_cell.length_a   1.000
_cell.length_b   1.000
_cell.length_c   1.000
_cell.angle_alpha   90.00
_cell.angle_beta   90.00
_cell.angle_gamma   90.00
#
_symmetry.space_group_name_H-M   'P 1'
#
loop_
_entity.id
_entity.type
_entity.pdbx_description
1 polymer ?
#
loop_
_entity_poly.entity_id
_entity_poly.type
_entity_poly.pdbx_seq_one_letter_code
_entity_poly.pdbx_strand_id
1 'polypeptide(L)'
;EEVMKFMLTMEGKALRDELLEYFEFDNTTPSNSSFNQRRAQILPEAFEFLFQEFTKSFTDNVTYNGLRLIACDGSDLCIAHNPQDETTYFQTLPDRKGYNLLHLNAFYDLCSRQYTDAIIQPSRLANERRAMCEMIDRYNDTSAIFIADRGYENYNIFAHVEHKGMYYLIRVKDITSNGITSKLTMLPESGEFDEWVNVTLTKKQTNEVKANPKKYRVIDKKTPFDYLDLHFNNFYEMKMRVIRFPIPQGSTL
;
A
#
# COMPACT_ATOMS: atom_id res chain seq x y z
N GLU A 1 11.52 8.90 -26.60
CA GLU A 1 10.18 9.51 -26.52
C GLU A 1 9.14 8.64 -27.21
N GLU A 2 9.21 8.39 -28.53
CA GLU A 2 8.23 7.63 -29.29
C GLU A 2 7.95 6.22 -28.73
N VAL A 3 8.99 5.50 -28.29
CA VAL A 3 8.82 4.16 -27.71
C VAL A 3 7.96 4.21 -26.44
N MET A 4 8.14 5.22 -25.60
CA MET A 4 7.31 5.39 -24.38
C MET A 4 5.87 5.77 -24.72
N LYS A 5 5.67 6.67 -25.69
CA LYS A 5 4.33 7.02 -26.16
C LYS A 5 3.60 5.79 -26.69
N PHE A 6 4.26 5.01 -27.54
CA PHE A 6 3.70 3.76 -28.05
C PHE A 6 3.33 2.79 -26.90
N MET A 7 4.23 2.58 -25.93
CA MET A 7 3.95 1.68 -24.81
C MET A 7 2.73 2.11 -23.98
N LEU A 8 2.45 3.40 -23.89
CA LEU A 8 1.28 3.93 -23.16
C LEU A 8 -0.03 3.80 -23.97
N THR A 9 0.05 3.60 -25.27
CA THR A 9 -1.11 3.47 -26.16
C THR A 9 -1.43 2.04 -26.56
N MET A 10 -0.62 1.06 -26.15
CA MET A 10 -0.85 -0.35 -26.46
C MET A 10 -2.17 -0.86 -25.90
N GLU A 11 -2.93 -1.58 -26.72
CA GLU A 11 -4.27 -2.09 -26.41
C GLU A 11 -4.31 -3.60 -26.12
N GLY A 12 -3.16 -4.28 -26.16
CA GLY A 12 -3.04 -5.72 -25.90
C GLY A 12 -3.24 -6.60 -27.11
N LYS A 13 -3.15 -6.04 -28.32
CA LYS A 13 -3.08 -6.78 -29.60
C LYS A 13 -1.72 -7.44 -29.80
N ALA A 14 -1.51 -8.17 -30.89
CA ALA A 14 -0.17 -8.62 -31.26
C ALA A 14 0.76 -7.44 -31.50
N LEU A 15 1.99 -7.49 -30.97
CA LEU A 15 2.96 -6.38 -31.05
C LEU A 15 3.16 -5.86 -32.48
N ARG A 16 3.11 -6.74 -33.49
CA ARG A 16 3.27 -6.34 -34.89
C ARG A 16 2.13 -5.47 -35.37
N ASP A 17 0.91 -5.83 -34.98
CA ASP A 17 -0.31 -5.11 -35.37
C ASP A 17 -0.37 -3.75 -34.69
N GLU A 18 -0.04 -3.70 -33.39
CA GLU A 18 0.07 -2.45 -32.61
C GLU A 18 1.09 -1.49 -33.23
N LEU A 19 2.27 -1.99 -33.63
CA LEU A 19 3.30 -1.17 -34.29
C LEU A 19 2.81 -0.65 -35.65
N LEU A 20 2.17 -1.50 -36.46
CA LEU A 20 1.65 -1.08 -37.76
C LEU A 20 0.59 -0.01 -37.62
N GLU A 21 -0.34 -0.17 -36.70
CA GLU A 21 -1.40 0.81 -36.45
C GLU A 21 -0.83 2.14 -35.93
N TYR A 22 0.07 2.09 -34.93
CA TYR A 22 0.66 3.30 -34.35
C TYR A 22 1.47 4.13 -35.36
N PHE A 23 2.20 3.46 -36.26
CA PHE A 23 2.98 4.11 -37.31
C PHE A 23 2.22 4.22 -38.64
N GLU A 24 0.88 4.09 -38.60
CA GLU A 24 -0.02 4.30 -39.76
C GLU A 24 0.39 3.46 -41.00
N PHE A 25 0.93 2.24 -40.78
CA PHE A 25 1.42 1.34 -41.85
C PHE A 25 2.53 1.92 -42.72
N ASP A 26 3.26 2.91 -42.21
CA ASP A 26 4.38 3.52 -42.90
C ASP A 26 5.58 2.56 -43.04
N ASN A 27 6.38 2.76 -44.09
CA ASN A 27 7.57 1.98 -44.35
C ASN A 27 8.65 2.12 -43.26
N THR A 28 8.56 3.14 -42.41
CA THR A 28 9.46 3.38 -41.27
C THR A 28 9.02 2.61 -40.02
N THR A 29 7.91 1.87 -40.07
CA THR A 29 7.43 1.06 -38.95
C THR A 29 8.51 0.11 -38.44
N PRO A 30 8.94 0.21 -37.18
CA PRO A 30 10.00 -0.64 -36.63
C PRO A 30 9.57 -2.11 -36.58
N SER A 31 10.52 -3.01 -36.74
CA SER A 31 10.29 -4.43 -36.51
C SER A 31 10.09 -4.70 -35.01
N ASN A 32 9.43 -5.83 -34.66
CA ASN A 32 9.28 -6.30 -33.28
C ASN A 32 10.65 -6.39 -32.57
N SER A 33 11.69 -6.85 -33.26
CA SER A 33 13.05 -6.95 -32.72
C SER A 33 13.63 -5.57 -32.38
N SER A 34 13.53 -4.63 -33.32
CA SER A 34 14.01 -3.25 -33.13
C SER A 34 13.28 -2.58 -31.95
N PHE A 35 11.96 -2.70 -31.89
CA PHE A 35 11.17 -2.18 -30.79
C PHE A 35 11.61 -2.79 -29.43
N ASN A 36 11.71 -4.13 -29.34
CA ASN A 36 12.10 -4.80 -28.10
C ASN A 36 13.51 -4.39 -27.62
N GLN A 37 14.46 -4.21 -28.53
CA GLN A 37 15.80 -3.70 -28.20
C GLN A 37 15.74 -2.27 -27.63
N ARG A 38 14.92 -1.40 -28.21
CA ARG A 38 14.77 -0.02 -27.73
C ARG A 38 14.01 0.05 -26.41
N ARG A 39 12.95 -0.73 -26.26
CA ARG A 39 12.20 -0.84 -25.02
C ARG A 39 13.09 -1.27 -23.86
N ALA A 40 13.98 -2.24 -24.06
CA ALA A 40 14.89 -2.72 -23.04
C ALA A 40 15.91 -1.66 -22.55
N GLN A 41 16.05 -0.53 -23.24
CA GLN A 41 16.90 0.59 -22.85
C GLN A 41 16.16 1.61 -21.96
N ILE A 42 14.84 1.49 -21.82
CA ILE A 42 14.05 2.39 -20.97
C ILE A 42 14.08 1.83 -19.56
N LEU A 43 14.55 2.64 -18.63
CA LEU A 43 14.53 2.30 -17.21
C LEU A 43 13.08 2.36 -16.67
N PRO A 44 12.67 1.41 -15.84
CA PRO A 44 11.34 1.41 -15.21
C PRO A 44 11.02 2.73 -14.48
N GLU A 45 12.03 3.35 -13.87
CA GLU A 45 11.93 4.62 -13.14
C GLU A 45 11.47 5.78 -14.03
N ALA A 46 11.65 5.67 -15.35
CA ALA A 46 11.13 6.67 -16.28
C ALA A 46 9.57 6.69 -16.31
N PHE A 47 8.92 5.53 -16.12
CA PHE A 47 7.47 5.46 -16.01
C PHE A 47 6.98 5.91 -14.64
N GLU A 48 7.73 5.62 -13.57
CA GLU A 48 7.43 6.15 -12.25
C GLU A 48 7.48 7.69 -12.24
N PHE A 49 8.55 8.27 -12.80
CA PHE A 49 8.66 9.71 -12.97
C PHE A 49 7.50 10.30 -13.79
N LEU A 50 7.17 9.66 -14.92
CA LEU A 50 6.07 10.12 -15.77
C LEU A 50 4.72 10.06 -15.03
N PHE A 51 4.47 9.00 -14.28
CA PHE A 51 3.28 8.87 -13.45
C PHE A 51 3.19 9.98 -12.40
N GLN A 52 4.28 10.25 -11.70
CA GLN A 52 4.32 11.32 -10.69
C GLN A 52 4.12 12.71 -11.30
N GLU A 53 4.73 13.01 -12.44
CA GLU A 53 4.53 14.31 -13.11
C GLU A 53 3.11 14.44 -13.69
N PHE A 54 2.57 13.35 -14.22
CA PHE A 54 1.19 13.32 -14.69
C PHE A 54 0.21 13.58 -13.54
N THR A 55 0.34 12.89 -12.42
CA THR A 55 -0.55 13.08 -11.26
C THR A 55 -0.46 14.49 -10.67
N LYS A 56 0.73 15.09 -10.64
CA LYS A 56 0.93 16.48 -10.19
C LYS A 56 0.25 17.51 -11.11
N SER A 57 0.04 17.18 -12.39
CA SER A 57 -0.62 18.11 -13.34
C SER A 57 -2.11 18.27 -13.08
N PHE A 58 -2.73 17.36 -12.31
CA PHE A 58 -4.13 17.46 -11.91
C PHE A 58 -4.24 18.17 -10.57
N THR A 59 -4.72 19.41 -10.61
CA THR A 59 -4.87 20.27 -9.42
C THR A 59 -6.30 20.30 -8.89
N ASP A 60 -7.04 19.22 -9.06
CA ASP A 60 -8.39 19.15 -8.52
C ASP A 60 -8.38 19.25 -7.00
N ASN A 61 -8.90 20.37 -6.50
CA ASN A 61 -9.04 20.64 -5.06
C ASN A 61 -10.33 20.02 -4.48
N VAL A 62 -10.76 18.89 -5.02
CA VAL A 62 -11.94 18.19 -4.50
C VAL A 62 -11.56 17.52 -3.18
N THR A 63 -12.24 17.90 -2.11
CA THR A 63 -12.00 17.37 -0.76
C THR A 63 -13.32 17.04 -0.08
N TYR A 64 -13.27 16.17 0.92
CA TYR A 64 -14.37 15.91 1.83
C TYR A 64 -14.15 16.70 3.13
N ASN A 65 -14.93 17.75 3.35
CA ASN A 65 -14.79 18.65 4.51
C ASN A 65 -13.34 19.19 4.70
N GLY A 66 -12.68 19.54 3.61
CA GLY A 66 -11.30 20.04 3.63
C GLY A 66 -10.22 18.95 3.75
N LEU A 67 -10.60 17.67 3.72
CA LEU A 67 -9.69 16.55 3.82
C LEU A 67 -9.65 15.74 2.51
N ARG A 68 -8.48 15.24 2.14
CA ARG A 68 -8.33 14.25 1.07
C ARG A 68 -8.51 12.85 1.62
N LEU A 69 -9.28 12.03 0.91
CA LEU A 69 -9.54 10.64 1.29
C LEU A 69 -8.68 9.72 0.43
N ILE A 70 -7.57 9.24 0.97
CA ILE A 70 -6.59 8.43 0.25
C ILE A 70 -6.77 6.96 0.62
N ALA A 71 -7.40 6.20 -0.28
CA ALA A 71 -7.50 4.74 -0.12
C ALA A 71 -6.17 4.07 -0.46
N CYS A 72 -5.81 3.06 0.34
CA CYS A 72 -4.67 2.18 0.09
C CYS A 72 -5.15 0.75 -0.09
N ASP A 73 -4.74 0.14 -1.20
CA ASP A 73 -5.03 -1.28 -1.45
C ASP A 73 -3.91 -1.91 -2.28
N GLY A 74 -3.84 -3.26 -2.22
CA GLY A 74 -2.91 -4.07 -2.96
C GLY A 74 -3.62 -4.99 -3.95
N SER A 75 -2.99 -5.21 -5.11
CA SER A 75 -3.50 -6.13 -6.14
C SER A 75 -2.38 -6.90 -6.82
N ASP A 76 -2.63 -8.18 -7.11
CA ASP A 76 -1.71 -8.97 -7.90
C ASP A 76 -1.95 -8.80 -9.40
N LEU A 77 -0.87 -8.55 -10.14
CA LEU A 77 -0.84 -8.38 -11.58
C LEU A 77 -0.19 -9.60 -12.23
N CYS A 78 -0.92 -10.32 -13.08
CA CYS A 78 -0.34 -11.40 -13.88
C CYS A 78 0.60 -10.82 -14.94
N ILE A 79 1.82 -11.35 -14.99
CA ILE A 79 2.82 -10.99 -15.98
C ILE A 79 3.22 -12.17 -16.86
N ALA A 80 4.06 -11.93 -17.86
CA ALA A 80 4.53 -12.96 -18.77
C ALA A 80 5.16 -14.14 -18.01
N HIS A 81 4.80 -15.37 -18.41
CA HIS A 81 5.28 -16.59 -17.78
C HIS A 81 6.79 -16.76 -17.92
N ASN A 82 7.49 -16.76 -16.80
CA ASN A 82 8.92 -17.02 -16.70
C ASN A 82 9.20 -17.86 -15.43
N PRO A 83 9.31 -19.19 -15.54
CA PRO A 83 9.55 -20.06 -14.38
C PRO A 83 10.97 -19.92 -13.79
N GLN A 84 11.87 -19.21 -14.45
CA GLN A 84 13.23 -18.95 -13.95
C GLN A 84 13.29 -17.73 -13.02
N ASP A 85 12.24 -16.91 -13.00
CA ASP A 85 12.15 -15.80 -12.08
C ASP A 85 11.50 -16.24 -10.77
N GLU A 86 12.32 -16.69 -9.84
CA GLU A 86 11.91 -17.19 -8.54
C GLU A 86 11.18 -16.13 -7.67
N THR A 87 11.35 -14.85 -7.96
CA THR A 87 10.76 -13.76 -7.17
C THR A 87 9.30 -13.50 -7.52
N THR A 88 8.89 -13.88 -8.73
CA THR A 88 7.53 -13.67 -9.23
C THR A 88 6.79 -14.95 -9.56
N TYR A 89 7.50 -16.10 -9.69
CA TYR A 89 6.92 -17.36 -10.14
C TYR A 89 6.19 -18.12 -9.03
N PHE A 90 4.97 -18.57 -9.32
CA PHE A 90 4.15 -19.43 -8.48
C PHE A 90 3.73 -20.69 -9.22
N GLN A 91 3.77 -21.81 -8.53
CA GLN A 91 3.22 -23.08 -8.98
C GLN A 91 2.48 -23.73 -7.81
N THR A 92 1.17 -23.84 -7.93
CA THR A 92 0.32 -24.38 -6.86
C THR A 92 0.30 -25.92 -6.85
N LEU A 93 0.40 -26.54 -8.02
CA LEU A 93 0.44 -28.00 -8.18
C LEU A 93 1.56 -28.38 -9.16
N PRO A 94 2.29 -29.48 -8.89
CA PRO A 94 3.42 -29.90 -9.72
C PRO A 94 3.07 -30.19 -11.20
N ASP A 95 1.85 -30.62 -11.46
CA ASP A 95 1.30 -31.00 -12.76
C ASP A 95 0.62 -29.84 -13.52
N ARG A 96 0.51 -28.67 -12.89
CA ARG A 96 -0.08 -27.49 -13.53
C ARG A 96 0.98 -26.47 -13.92
N LYS A 97 0.72 -25.80 -15.03
CA LYS A 97 1.52 -24.65 -15.46
C LYS A 97 1.46 -23.57 -14.38
N GLY A 98 2.63 -23.11 -13.93
CA GLY A 98 2.72 -21.97 -13.02
C GLY A 98 2.45 -20.63 -13.70
N TYR A 99 2.51 -19.58 -12.92
CA TYR A 99 2.26 -18.19 -13.35
C TYR A 99 3.19 -17.24 -12.59
N ASN A 100 3.39 -16.06 -13.13
CA ASN A 100 4.20 -15.02 -12.50
C ASN A 100 3.33 -13.82 -12.12
N LEU A 101 3.58 -13.28 -10.93
CA LEU A 101 2.85 -12.13 -10.38
C LEU A 101 3.81 -11.01 -9.96
N LEU A 102 3.40 -9.79 -10.25
CA LEU A 102 3.83 -8.59 -9.54
C LEU A 102 2.73 -8.17 -8.58
N HIS A 103 3.11 -7.57 -7.46
CA HIS A 103 2.18 -7.00 -6.49
C HIS A 103 2.23 -5.47 -6.60
N LEU A 104 1.10 -4.88 -6.90
CA LEU A 104 0.89 -3.42 -6.97
C LEU A 104 0.28 -2.96 -5.65
N ASN A 105 0.94 -2.04 -4.96
CA ASN A 105 0.36 -1.27 -3.87
C ASN A 105 0.07 0.13 -4.40
N ALA A 106 -1.10 0.68 -4.17
CA ALA A 106 -1.47 1.98 -4.72
C ALA A 106 -2.22 2.86 -3.72
N PHE A 107 -1.98 4.16 -3.83
CA PHE A 107 -2.82 5.19 -3.23
C PHE A 107 -3.80 5.73 -4.27
N TYR A 108 -5.07 5.78 -3.89
CA TYR A 108 -6.14 6.30 -4.72
C TYR A 108 -6.91 7.38 -3.97
N ASP A 109 -6.94 8.58 -4.51
CA ASP A 109 -7.74 9.67 -3.97
C ASP A 109 -9.21 9.47 -4.36
N LEU A 110 -10.05 9.18 -3.36
CA LEU A 110 -11.48 8.93 -3.53
C LEU A 110 -12.26 10.18 -3.96
N CYS A 111 -11.74 11.37 -3.66
CA CYS A 111 -12.37 12.63 -4.00
C CYS A 111 -12.12 13.01 -5.46
N SER A 112 -10.87 12.98 -5.90
CA SER A 112 -10.49 13.32 -7.29
C SER A 112 -10.56 12.11 -8.24
N ARG A 113 -10.74 10.89 -7.70
CA ARG A 113 -10.77 9.62 -8.44
C ARG A 113 -9.49 9.36 -9.25
N GLN A 114 -8.36 9.59 -8.62
CA GLN A 114 -7.05 9.45 -9.25
C GLN A 114 -6.11 8.60 -8.39
N TYR A 115 -5.26 7.84 -9.06
CA TYR A 115 -4.11 7.25 -8.40
C TYR A 115 -3.07 8.34 -8.12
N THR A 116 -2.64 8.46 -6.87
CA THR A 116 -1.68 9.49 -6.44
C THR A 116 -0.29 8.94 -6.21
N ASP A 117 -0.19 7.65 -5.93
CA ASP A 117 1.08 6.97 -5.71
C ASP A 117 0.96 5.46 -5.94
N ALA A 118 2.08 4.80 -6.28
CA ALA A 118 2.12 3.36 -6.47
C ALA A 118 3.52 2.79 -6.21
N ILE A 119 3.56 1.56 -5.66
CA ILE A 119 4.77 0.75 -5.52
C ILE A 119 4.50 -0.63 -6.10
N ILE A 120 5.35 -1.06 -7.03
CA ILE A 120 5.29 -2.39 -7.64
C ILE A 120 6.43 -3.25 -7.09
N GLN A 121 6.08 -4.45 -6.61
CA GLN A 121 7.03 -5.39 -6.02
C GLN A 121 6.90 -6.77 -6.68
N PRO A 122 7.98 -7.57 -6.78
CA PRO A 122 7.84 -9.00 -7.05
C PRO A 122 6.93 -9.65 -5.99
N SER A 123 5.88 -10.38 -6.39
CA SER A 123 4.81 -10.79 -5.47
C SER A 123 5.29 -11.70 -4.32
N ARG A 124 6.35 -12.50 -4.52
CA ARG A 124 6.94 -13.29 -3.43
C ARG A 124 7.72 -12.47 -2.39
N LEU A 125 8.13 -11.27 -2.75
CA LEU A 125 8.87 -10.34 -1.90
C LEU A 125 7.99 -9.18 -1.43
N ALA A 126 6.71 -9.19 -1.81
CA ALA A 126 5.78 -8.12 -1.52
C ALA A 126 5.58 -7.92 0.00
N ASN A 127 5.58 -6.66 0.40
CA ASN A 127 5.30 -6.24 1.76
C ASN A 127 4.42 -4.99 1.72
N GLU A 128 3.12 -5.18 1.69
CA GLU A 128 2.11 -4.13 1.61
C GLU A 128 2.25 -3.07 2.69
N ARG A 129 2.53 -3.50 3.93
CA ARG A 129 2.68 -2.59 5.07
C ARG A 129 3.90 -1.70 4.93
N ARG A 130 5.01 -2.25 4.42
CA ARG A 130 6.22 -1.47 4.14
C ARG A 130 5.99 -0.50 2.98
N ALA A 131 5.36 -0.96 1.91
CA ALA A 131 5.00 -0.12 0.77
C ALA A 131 4.09 1.04 1.20
N MET A 132 3.09 0.79 2.05
CA MET A 132 2.24 1.86 2.58
C MET A 132 3.04 2.88 3.41
N CYS A 133 3.97 2.45 4.27
CA CYS A 133 4.84 3.37 5.02
C CYS A 133 5.67 4.24 4.07
N GLU A 134 6.29 3.65 3.05
CA GLU A 134 7.09 4.39 2.06
C GLU A 134 6.27 5.41 1.27
N MET A 135 5.04 5.07 0.88
CA MET A 135 4.13 5.99 0.22
C MET A 135 3.66 7.12 1.16
N ILE A 136 3.38 6.83 2.44
CA ILE A 136 3.06 7.84 3.46
C ILE A 136 4.23 8.82 3.63
N ASP A 137 5.47 8.32 3.75
CA ASP A 137 6.65 9.15 3.99
C ASP A 137 6.89 10.17 2.87
N ARG A 138 6.61 9.81 1.63
CA ARG A 138 6.74 10.70 0.47
C ARG A 138 5.50 11.54 0.15
N TYR A 139 4.37 11.28 0.83
CA TYR A 139 3.15 12.07 0.68
C TYR A 139 3.29 13.42 1.40
N ASN A 140 2.89 14.52 0.76
CA ASN A 140 3.19 15.87 1.25
C ASN A 140 1.97 16.70 1.67
N ASP A 141 0.75 16.28 1.36
CA ASP A 141 -0.46 17.00 1.76
C ASP A 141 -0.94 16.55 3.14
N THR A 142 -0.76 17.41 4.15
CA THR A 142 -1.11 17.13 5.55
C THR A 142 -2.63 17.06 5.80
N SER A 143 -3.46 17.42 4.82
CA SER A 143 -4.93 17.30 4.92
C SER A 143 -5.44 15.89 4.55
N ALA A 144 -4.58 14.87 4.49
CA ALA A 144 -4.96 13.53 4.10
C ALA A 144 -5.51 12.67 5.25
N ILE A 145 -6.51 11.85 4.93
CA ILE A 145 -6.93 10.68 5.72
C ILE A 145 -6.58 9.45 4.89
N PHE A 146 -5.69 8.60 5.39
CA PHE A 146 -5.39 7.30 4.79
C PHE A 146 -6.43 6.27 5.20
N ILE A 147 -7.06 5.64 4.21
CA ILE A 147 -8.12 4.65 4.40
C ILE A 147 -7.61 3.30 3.92
N ALA A 148 -7.67 2.28 4.76
CA ALA A 148 -7.23 0.93 4.39
C ALA A 148 -8.02 -0.15 5.13
N ASP A 149 -7.92 -1.37 4.61
CA ASP A 149 -8.56 -2.53 5.19
C ASP A 149 -7.75 -3.09 6.39
N ARG A 150 -8.24 -4.20 6.98
CA ARG A 150 -7.60 -4.87 8.12
C ARG A 150 -6.24 -5.54 7.82
N GLY A 151 -5.85 -5.67 6.56
CA GLY A 151 -4.52 -6.12 6.16
C GLY A 151 -3.43 -5.13 6.60
N TYR A 152 -3.79 -3.86 6.63
CA TYR A 152 -2.92 -2.75 7.03
C TYR A 152 -2.98 -2.41 8.53
N GLU A 153 -3.67 -3.21 9.33
CA GLU A 153 -3.70 -3.10 10.79
C GLU A 153 -2.28 -3.26 11.37
N ASN A 154 -1.58 -2.13 11.60
CA ASN A 154 -0.19 -2.13 12.04
C ASN A 154 0.21 -0.83 12.75
N TYR A 155 0.81 -0.94 13.94
CA TYR A 155 1.27 0.22 14.71
C TYR A 155 2.32 1.07 13.97
N ASN A 156 3.18 0.45 13.14
CA ASN A 156 4.18 1.19 12.38
C ASN A 156 3.53 2.14 11.37
N ILE A 157 2.50 1.67 10.66
CA ILE A 157 1.73 2.49 9.73
C ILE A 157 1.10 3.69 10.47
N PHE A 158 0.47 3.44 11.62
CA PHE A 158 -0.14 4.51 12.42
C PHE A 158 0.89 5.55 12.85
N ALA A 159 2.07 5.10 13.28
CA ALA A 159 3.16 5.99 13.67
C ALA A 159 3.68 6.84 12.49
N HIS A 160 3.83 6.28 11.29
CA HIS A 160 4.21 7.05 10.09
C HIS A 160 3.18 8.14 9.78
N VAL A 161 1.89 7.83 9.84
CA VAL A 161 0.82 8.82 9.63
C VAL A 161 0.86 9.92 10.69
N GLU A 162 0.99 9.55 11.99
CA GLU A 162 1.08 10.51 13.10
C GLU A 162 2.29 11.44 12.96
N HIS A 163 3.46 10.90 12.59
CA HIS A 163 4.67 11.70 12.38
C HIS A 163 4.55 12.72 11.25
N LYS A 164 3.74 12.42 10.25
CA LYS A 164 3.44 13.33 9.14
C LYS A 164 2.33 14.35 9.48
N GLY A 165 1.72 14.24 10.68
CA GLY A 165 0.61 15.11 11.08
C GLY A 165 -0.69 14.87 10.30
N MET A 166 -0.86 13.67 9.75
CA MET A 166 -2.01 13.26 8.95
C MET A 166 -2.96 12.36 9.75
N TYR A 167 -4.03 11.91 9.13
CA TYR A 167 -5.05 11.07 9.77
C TYR A 167 -5.12 9.70 9.10
N TYR A 168 -5.67 8.71 9.83
CA TYR A 168 -5.96 7.39 9.28
C TYR A 168 -7.33 6.88 9.71
N LEU A 169 -7.96 6.11 8.82
CA LEU A 169 -9.17 5.34 9.06
C LEU A 169 -8.91 3.91 8.58
N ILE A 170 -8.46 3.05 9.47
CA ILE A 170 -8.07 1.68 9.13
C ILE A 170 -9.00 0.71 9.83
N ARG A 171 -9.62 -0.17 9.04
CA ARG A 171 -10.41 -1.26 9.58
C ARG A 171 -9.50 -2.20 10.37
N VAL A 172 -9.90 -2.56 11.58
CA VAL A 172 -9.15 -3.48 12.43
C VAL A 172 -9.95 -4.74 12.72
N LYS A 173 -9.27 -5.80 13.14
CA LYS A 173 -9.93 -7.02 13.59
C LYS A 173 -10.70 -6.77 14.86
N ASP A 174 -11.78 -7.54 15.06
CA ASP A 174 -12.57 -7.47 16.30
C ASP A 174 -11.69 -7.73 17.53
N ILE A 175 -12.07 -7.12 18.65
CA ILE A 175 -11.32 -7.22 19.90
C ILE A 175 -11.21 -8.65 20.44
N THR A 176 -12.16 -9.51 20.09
CA THR A 176 -12.16 -10.95 20.43
C THR A 176 -11.20 -11.76 19.56
N SER A 177 -10.64 -11.17 18.52
CA SER A 177 -9.67 -11.79 17.62
C SER A 177 -8.23 -11.54 18.05
N ASN A 178 -7.24 -11.92 17.26
CA ASN A 178 -5.82 -11.70 17.53
C ASN A 178 -5.24 -10.42 16.88
N GLY A 179 -6.06 -9.39 16.66
CA GLY A 179 -5.65 -8.11 16.11
C GLY A 179 -4.96 -7.17 17.11
N ILE A 180 -4.65 -5.95 16.69
CA ILE A 180 -4.02 -4.95 17.56
C ILE A 180 -4.93 -4.50 18.71
N THR A 181 -6.24 -4.53 18.50
CA THR A 181 -7.23 -4.17 19.52
C THR A 181 -7.46 -5.25 20.58
N SER A 182 -7.10 -6.51 20.30
CA SER A 182 -7.42 -7.67 21.14
C SER A 182 -6.81 -7.67 22.54
N LYS A 183 -5.83 -6.80 22.80
CA LYS A 183 -5.18 -6.70 24.11
C LYS A 183 -5.34 -5.32 24.73
N LEU A 184 -6.21 -4.51 24.17
CA LEU A 184 -6.54 -3.19 24.70
C LEU A 184 -7.65 -3.35 25.75
N THR A 185 -7.28 -3.78 26.95
CA THR A 185 -8.21 -4.14 28.05
C THR A 185 -9.06 -2.98 28.55
N MET A 186 -8.85 -1.75 28.04
CA MET A 186 -9.68 -0.59 28.32
C MET A 186 -10.90 -0.49 27.40
N LEU A 187 -10.94 -1.24 26.29
CA LEU A 187 -12.07 -1.25 25.37
C LEU A 187 -13.19 -2.16 25.88
N PRO A 188 -14.47 -1.80 25.64
CA PRO A 188 -15.62 -2.66 25.95
C PRO A 188 -15.56 -3.98 25.14
N GLU A 189 -15.81 -5.11 25.79
CA GLU A 189 -15.77 -6.43 25.14
C GLU A 189 -16.90 -6.65 24.13
N SER A 190 -18.03 -5.94 24.30
CA SER A 190 -19.21 -6.08 23.43
C SER A 190 -19.94 -4.75 23.24
N GLY A 191 -20.85 -4.70 22.27
CA GLY A 191 -21.66 -3.53 21.96
C GLY A 191 -20.94 -2.49 21.10
N GLU A 192 -21.62 -1.39 20.87
CA GLU A 192 -21.10 -0.21 20.17
C GLU A 192 -20.27 0.64 21.13
N PHE A 193 -19.20 1.22 20.65
CA PHE A 193 -18.39 2.16 21.42
C PHE A 193 -17.60 3.11 20.51
N ASP A 194 -17.18 4.20 21.10
CA ASP A 194 -16.33 5.23 20.50
C ASP A 194 -15.37 5.74 21.58
N GLU A 195 -14.17 5.17 21.63
CA GLU A 195 -13.23 5.36 22.73
C GLU A 195 -11.87 5.86 22.29
N TRP A 196 -11.31 6.79 23.06
CA TRP A 196 -9.91 7.19 22.92
C TRP A 196 -9.00 6.28 23.76
N VAL A 197 -8.00 5.72 23.10
CA VAL A 197 -7.03 4.81 23.70
C VAL A 197 -5.67 5.45 23.69
N ASN A 198 -5.02 5.51 24.86
CA ASN A 198 -3.62 5.87 24.99
C ASN A 198 -2.83 4.61 25.32
N VAL A 199 -1.82 4.30 24.52
CA VAL A 199 -0.99 3.12 24.68
C VAL A 199 0.47 3.46 24.50
N THR A 200 1.32 2.97 25.40
CA THR A 200 2.78 3.11 25.27
C THR A 200 3.35 1.83 24.66
N LEU A 201 3.81 1.94 23.42
CA LEU A 201 4.41 0.84 22.68
C LEU A 201 5.86 0.64 23.11
N THR A 202 6.31 -0.61 23.24
CA THR A 202 7.69 -0.95 23.60
C THR A 202 8.07 -2.34 23.08
N LYS A 203 9.37 -2.56 22.83
CA LYS A 203 9.95 -3.88 22.56
C LYS A 203 10.59 -4.51 23.83
N LYS A 204 10.61 -3.81 24.94
CA LYS A 204 11.15 -4.28 26.23
C LYS A 204 10.09 -4.95 27.09
N GLN A 205 10.46 -6.03 27.76
CA GLN A 205 9.59 -6.78 28.68
C GLN A 205 10.15 -6.71 30.12
N THR A 206 10.22 -5.49 30.67
CA THR A 206 10.60 -5.27 32.06
C THR A 206 9.49 -5.69 33.02
N ASN A 207 9.82 -5.84 34.31
CA ASN A 207 8.82 -6.13 35.35
C ASN A 207 7.74 -5.04 35.41
N GLU A 208 8.12 -3.78 35.27
CA GLU A 208 7.20 -2.65 35.20
C GLU A 208 6.20 -2.79 34.03
N VAL A 209 6.70 -3.08 32.83
CA VAL A 209 5.87 -3.27 31.63
C VAL A 209 4.88 -4.42 31.83
N LYS A 210 5.35 -5.55 32.38
CA LYS A 210 4.50 -6.73 32.66
C LYS A 210 3.44 -6.44 33.72
N ALA A 211 3.75 -5.63 34.73
CA ALA A 211 2.84 -5.25 35.80
C ALA A 211 1.73 -4.27 35.34
N ASN A 212 1.94 -3.57 34.23
CA ASN A 212 1.02 -2.53 33.75
C ASN A 212 0.51 -2.80 32.32
N PRO A 213 -0.22 -3.91 32.05
CA PRO A 213 -0.66 -4.30 30.70
C PRO A 213 -1.70 -3.32 30.10
N LYS A 214 -2.35 -2.52 30.92
CA LYS A 214 -3.28 -1.45 30.46
C LYS A 214 -2.55 -0.26 29.85
N LYS A 215 -1.34 0.05 30.36
CA LYS A 215 -0.54 1.18 29.89
C LYS A 215 0.39 0.78 28.73
N TYR A 216 1.02 -0.38 28.84
CA TYR A 216 2.05 -0.80 27.90
C TYR A 216 1.58 -1.87 26.93
N ARG A 217 1.96 -1.69 25.68
CA ARG A 217 1.78 -2.68 24.62
C ARG A 217 3.16 -3.15 24.14
N VAL A 218 3.45 -4.42 24.36
CA VAL A 218 4.71 -5.01 23.88
C VAL A 218 4.57 -5.43 22.44
N ILE A 219 5.43 -4.91 21.58
CA ILE A 219 5.59 -5.29 20.18
C ILE A 219 6.66 -6.37 20.10
N ASP A 220 6.42 -7.42 19.32
CA ASP A 220 7.43 -8.45 19.08
C ASP A 220 8.72 -7.84 18.52
N LYS A 221 9.88 -8.34 18.94
CA LYS A 221 11.20 -7.83 18.52
C LYS A 221 11.39 -7.89 17.00
N LYS A 222 10.80 -8.89 16.34
CA LYS A 222 10.89 -9.09 14.89
C LYS A 222 9.91 -8.19 14.11
N THR A 223 8.89 -7.65 14.78
CA THR A 223 7.94 -6.75 14.12
C THR A 223 8.62 -5.41 13.83
N PRO A 224 8.65 -4.95 12.57
CA PRO A 224 9.17 -3.64 12.23
C PRO A 224 8.40 -2.54 12.98
N PHE A 225 9.13 -1.61 13.54
CA PHE A 225 8.61 -0.37 14.11
C PHE A 225 9.73 0.67 14.10
N ASP A 226 9.60 1.65 13.24
CA ASP A 226 10.69 2.54 12.84
C ASP A 226 10.97 3.65 13.88
N TYR A 227 10.05 3.87 14.82
CA TYR A 227 10.11 4.94 15.83
C TYR A 227 10.53 4.47 17.22
N LEU A 228 10.98 3.21 17.37
CA LEU A 228 11.59 2.68 18.58
C LEU A 228 13.06 2.38 18.34
N ASP A 229 13.92 3.11 19.01
CA ASP A 229 15.35 2.80 19.11
C ASP A 229 15.64 2.04 20.41
N LEU A 230 16.21 0.84 20.28
CA LEU A 230 16.53 0.00 21.42
C LEU A 230 17.57 0.64 22.39
N HIS A 231 18.33 1.63 21.91
CA HIS A 231 19.37 2.30 22.67
C HIS A 231 18.90 3.61 23.31
N PHE A 232 18.11 4.41 22.59
CA PHE A 232 17.75 5.77 23.00
C PHE A 232 16.26 5.94 23.30
N ASN A 233 15.38 5.40 22.47
CA ASN A 233 13.93 5.53 22.63
C ASN A 233 13.25 4.17 22.73
N ASN A 234 12.96 3.76 23.97
CA ASN A 234 12.39 2.45 24.24
C ASN A 234 10.86 2.44 24.32
N PHE A 235 10.24 3.61 24.30
CA PHE A 235 8.81 3.81 24.45
C PHE A 235 8.30 4.78 23.40
N TYR A 236 7.15 4.46 22.81
CA TYR A 236 6.44 5.31 21.87
C TYR A 236 5.01 5.48 22.37
N GLU A 237 4.61 6.71 22.65
CA GLU A 237 3.24 7.02 23.07
C GLU A 237 2.37 7.21 21.83
N MET A 238 1.28 6.45 21.76
CA MET A 238 0.31 6.51 20.67
C MET A 238 -1.08 6.77 21.24
N LYS A 239 -1.80 7.72 20.62
CA LYS A 239 -3.18 8.03 20.94
C LYS A 239 -4.05 7.72 19.73
N MET A 240 -4.97 6.77 19.86
CA MET A 240 -5.87 6.40 18.78
C MET A 240 -7.33 6.45 19.23
N ARG A 241 -8.23 6.73 18.32
CA ARG A 241 -9.67 6.60 18.51
C ARG A 241 -10.11 5.25 17.93
N VAL A 242 -10.77 4.45 18.73
CA VAL A 242 -11.28 3.13 18.31
C VAL A 242 -12.80 3.19 18.34
N ILE A 243 -13.42 2.88 17.21
CA ILE A 243 -14.87 2.95 17.04
C ILE A 243 -15.36 1.56 16.65
N ARG A 244 -16.44 1.11 17.31
CA ARG A 244 -17.18 -0.11 16.95
C ARG A 244 -18.64 0.25 16.74
N PHE A 245 -19.16 -0.08 15.58
CA PHE A 245 -20.56 0.16 15.22
C PHE A 245 -21.08 -0.99 14.34
N PRO A 246 -22.41 -1.24 14.35
CA PRO A 246 -23.00 -2.25 13.49
C PRO A 246 -22.96 -1.80 12.02
N ILE A 247 -22.64 -2.72 11.13
CA ILE A 247 -22.79 -2.51 9.70
C ILE A 247 -24.18 -3.03 9.32
N PRO A 248 -25.04 -2.21 8.66
CA PRO A 248 -26.34 -2.67 8.19
C PRO A 248 -26.22 -3.91 7.32
N GLN A 249 -27.08 -4.91 7.54
CA GLN A 249 -27.12 -6.11 6.71
C GLN A 249 -27.43 -5.73 5.27
N GLY A 250 -26.57 -6.15 4.34
CA GLY A 250 -26.72 -5.86 2.90
C GLY A 250 -25.79 -4.77 2.36
N SER A 251 -25.02 -4.07 3.17
CA SER A 251 -23.93 -3.23 2.72
C SER A 251 -22.69 -4.10 2.47
N THR A 252 -22.39 -4.35 1.20
CA THR A 252 -21.07 -4.83 0.78
C THR A 252 -20.08 -3.67 0.89
N LEU A 253 -19.10 -3.82 1.75
CA LEU A 253 -17.90 -2.97 1.76
C LEU A 253 -16.92 -3.48 0.73
#